data_b5f6de79027139222aceaebce26d46c3
#
_entry.id   b5f6de79027139222aceaebce26d46c3
#
_cell.length_a   1.000
_cell.length_b   1.000
_cell.length_c   1.000
_cell.angle_alpha   90.00
_cell.angle_beta   90.00
_cell.angle_gamma   90.00
#
_symmetry.space_group_name_H-M   'P 1'
#
loop_
_entity.id
_entity.type
_entity.pdbx_description
1 polymer ?
#
loop_
_entity_poly.entity_id
_entity_poly.type
_entity_poly.pdbx_seq_one_letter_code
_entity_poly.pdbx_strand_id
1 'polypeptide(L)'
;MSPAADTSRPEAAERLGRLFDAHHNRLYRLARRMSGSADAARDAVQDTFLRAARSPHLVPDGMPNEEAWLVRVLVNVCRDEWRKRDVRRRAAFHLVPDHDHGSEAALIARTAIQQALQSLPPRRRAILVMYELEGTSIPSIAALLEIRAVTVRWHLSVGRAEMARLIGRRHD
;
A
#
# COMPACT_ATOMS: atom_id res chain seq x y z
N MET A 1 -18.40 -17.46 40.75
CA MET A 1 -18.47 -16.78 39.43
C MET A 1 -17.24 -15.92 39.31
N SER A 2 -16.25 -16.41 38.54
CA SER A 2 -14.94 -15.76 38.39
C SER A 2 -14.94 -14.78 37.20
N PRO A 3 -14.32 -13.61 37.36
CA PRO A 3 -14.09 -12.70 36.24
C PRO A 3 -12.79 -13.08 35.52
N ALA A 4 -12.90 -13.93 34.51
CA ALA A 4 -11.76 -14.33 33.66
C ALA A 4 -11.61 -13.42 32.41
N ALA A 5 -12.02 -12.16 32.47
CA ALA A 5 -12.19 -11.33 31.28
C ALA A 5 -11.21 -10.13 31.15
N ASP A 6 -10.25 -9.93 32.04
CA ASP A 6 -9.50 -8.65 32.04
C ASP A 6 -7.99 -8.76 31.80
N THR A 7 -7.39 -9.93 31.81
CA THR A 7 -5.94 -10.11 31.60
C THR A 7 -5.55 -10.07 30.12
N SER A 8 -6.45 -10.35 29.17
CA SER A 8 -6.15 -10.43 27.73
C SER A 8 -6.07 -9.03 27.04
N ARG A 9 -6.66 -8.01 27.66
CA ARG A 9 -6.74 -6.67 27.09
C ARG A 9 -5.43 -5.88 27.17
N PRO A 10 -4.70 -5.86 28.32
CA PRO A 10 -3.39 -5.23 28.38
C PRO A 10 -2.36 -5.95 27.48
N GLU A 11 -2.36 -7.28 27.44
CA GLU A 11 -1.46 -8.05 26.58
C GLU A 11 -1.67 -7.76 25.07
N ALA A 12 -2.94 -7.64 24.64
CA ALA A 12 -3.29 -7.28 23.28
C ALA A 12 -2.84 -5.85 22.93
N ALA A 13 -2.96 -4.90 23.86
CA ALA A 13 -2.51 -3.53 23.67
C ALA A 13 -0.98 -3.43 23.59
N GLU A 14 -0.26 -4.14 24.46
CA GLU A 14 1.21 -4.23 24.40
C GLU A 14 1.70 -4.87 23.10
N ARG A 15 1.04 -5.96 22.66
CA ARG A 15 1.36 -6.60 21.39
C ARG A 15 1.15 -5.64 20.22
N LEU A 16 0.05 -4.89 20.19
CA LEU A 16 -0.22 -3.89 19.17
C LEU A 16 0.83 -2.78 19.17
N GLY A 17 1.27 -2.32 20.36
CA GLY A 17 2.37 -1.35 20.51
C GLY A 17 3.66 -1.86 19.87
N ARG A 18 4.07 -3.09 20.18
CA ARG A 18 5.26 -3.72 19.58
C ARG A 18 5.15 -3.84 18.04
N LEU A 19 3.99 -4.25 17.54
CA LEU A 19 3.73 -4.31 16.09
C LEU A 19 3.84 -2.94 15.45
N PHE A 20 3.30 -1.92 16.10
CA PHE A 20 3.38 -0.54 15.60
C PHE A 20 4.83 -0.06 15.53
N ASP A 21 5.58 -0.19 16.61
CA ASP A 21 6.97 0.26 16.68
C ASP A 21 7.86 -0.46 15.66
N ALA A 22 7.65 -1.76 15.47
CA ALA A 22 8.44 -2.57 14.54
C ALA A 22 8.13 -2.27 13.06
N HIS A 23 6.86 -2.01 12.71
CA HIS A 23 6.42 -2.05 11.31
C HIS A 23 5.90 -0.71 10.77
N HIS A 24 5.54 0.28 11.63
CA HIS A 24 4.93 1.54 11.19
C HIS A 24 5.74 2.25 10.12
N ASN A 25 7.04 2.45 10.33
CA ASN A 25 7.91 3.16 9.40
C ASN A 25 7.99 2.49 8.02
N ARG A 26 8.04 1.16 8.00
CA ARG A 26 8.06 0.35 6.78
C ARG A 26 6.74 0.51 6.02
N LEU A 27 5.61 0.33 6.70
CA LEU A 27 4.28 0.45 6.11
C LEU A 27 4.01 1.87 5.62
N TYR A 28 4.43 2.89 6.38
CA TYR A 28 4.25 4.28 5.97
C TYR A 28 5.03 4.62 4.70
N ARG A 29 6.29 4.18 4.59
CA ARG A 29 7.08 4.38 3.36
C ARG A 29 6.41 3.73 2.15
N LEU A 30 5.95 2.48 2.28
CA LEU A 30 5.23 1.78 1.22
C LEU A 30 3.93 2.50 0.86
N ALA A 31 3.10 2.84 1.86
CA ALA A 31 1.85 3.55 1.68
C ALA A 31 2.07 4.92 1.00
N ARG A 32 3.10 5.65 1.40
CA ARG A 32 3.43 6.97 0.84
C ARG A 32 3.79 6.91 -0.65
N ARG A 33 4.54 5.90 -1.04
CA ARG A 33 4.87 5.64 -2.46
C ARG A 33 3.65 5.17 -3.24
N MET A 34 2.77 4.39 -2.61
CA MET A 34 1.54 3.89 -3.23
C MET A 34 0.45 4.96 -3.37
N SER A 35 0.23 5.80 -2.36
CA SER A 35 -0.89 6.74 -2.33
C SER A 35 -0.60 8.09 -2.99
N GLY A 36 0.68 8.50 -3.04
CA GLY A 36 1.10 9.81 -3.56
C GLY A 36 0.85 10.98 -2.60
N SER A 37 0.01 10.83 -1.59
CA SER A 37 -0.35 11.81 -0.58
C SER A 37 0.08 11.36 0.81
N ALA A 38 0.57 12.28 1.64
CA ALA A 38 0.97 12.00 3.01
C ALA A 38 -0.25 11.64 3.88
N ASP A 39 -1.36 12.33 3.68
CA ASP A 39 -2.59 12.10 4.43
C ASP A 39 -3.18 10.73 4.09
N ALA A 40 -3.35 10.42 2.80
CA ALA A 40 -3.83 9.10 2.38
C ALA A 40 -2.90 7.96 2.83
N ALA A 41 -1.60 8.20 2.95
CA ALA A 41 -0.66 7.21 3.47
C ALA A 41 -0.87 6.99 4.99
N ARG A 42 -1.05 8.08 5.76
CA ARG A 42 -1.35 7.98 7.20
C ARG A 42 -2.65 7.24 7.44
N ASP A 43 -3.71 7.59 6.72
CA ASP A 43 -5.01 6.95 6.83
C ASP A 43 -4.92 5.44 6.52
N ALA A 44 -4.23 5.05 5.45
CA ALA A 44 -4.07 3.65 5.09
C ALA A 44 -3.28 2.86 6.14
N VAL A 45 -2.23 3.45 6.73
CA VAL A 45 -1.47 2.82 7.81
C VAL A 45 -2.31 2.72 9.08
N GLN A 46 -3.02 3.78 9.44
CA GLN A 46 -3.93 3.77 10.59
C GLN A 46 -4.99 2.68 10.45
N ASP A 47 -5.65 2.60 9.30
CA ASP A 47 -6.65 1.55 9.01
C ASP A 47 -6.05 0.15 9.09
N THR A 48 -4.78 -0.02 8.68
CA THR A 48 -4.07 -1.29 8.78
C THR A 48 -3.91 -1.72 10.24
N PHE A 49 -3.43 -0.82 11.11
CA PHE A 49 -3.29 -1.12 12.54
C PHE A 49 -4.62 -1.24 13.27
N LEU A 50 -5.65 -0.49 12.87
CA LEU A 50 -7.00 -0.68 13.40
C LEU A 50 -7.58 -2.06 13.06
N ARG A 51 -7.28 -2.62 11.88
CA ARG A 51 -7.66 -4.00 11.53
C ARG A 51 -6.90 -5.02 12.37
N ALA A 52 -5.60 -4.78 12.63
CA ALA A 52 -4.82 -5.62 13.55
C ALA A 52 -5.39 -5.58 14.98
N ALA A 53 -5.75 -4.39 15.48
CA ALA A 53 -6.34 -4.21 16.80
C ALA A 53 -7.72 -4.89 16.95
N ARG A 54 -8.54 -4.86 15.90
CA ARG A 54 -9.88 -5.50 15.89
C ARG A 54 -9.84 -7.02 15.82
N SER A 55 -8.77 -7.58 15.26
CA SER A 55 -8.63 -9.02 15.04
C SER A 55 -7.21 -9.50 15.35
N PRO A 56 -6.76 -9.35 16.62
CA PRO A 56 -5.38 -9.65 17.01
C PRO A 56 -5.00 -11.11 16.79
N HIS A 57 -5.98 -12.03 16.84
CA HIS A 57 -5.79 -13.46 16.59
C HIS A 57 -5.48 -13.80 15.12
N LEU A 58 -5.73 -12.87 14.19
CA LEU A 58 -5.38 -13.06 12.76
C LEU A 58 -3.96 -12.60 12.44
N VAL A 59 -3.33 -11.84 13.34
CA VAL A 59 -1.94 -11.42 13.18
C VAL A 59 -1.06 -12.60 13.59
N PRO A 60 -0.30 -13.21 12.66
CA PRO A 60 0.58 -14.32 13.01
C PRO A 60 1.73 -13.84 13.89
N ASP A 61 2.36 -14.76 14.60
CA ASP A 61 3.53 -14.46 15.42
C ASP A 61 4.82 -14.52 14.58
N GLY A 62 5.79 -13.67 14.99
CA GLY A 62 7.13 -13.62 14.41
C GLY A 62 7.27 -12.59 13.29
N MET A 63 8.36 -11.83 13.37
CA MET A 63 8.63 -10.65 12.52
C MET A 63 8.35 -10.84 11.02
N PRO A 64 8.80 -11.91 10.32
CA PRO A 64 8.53 -12.06 8.90
C PRO A 64 7.04 -12.26 8.58
N ASN A 65 6.33 -13.00 9.45
CA ASN A 65 4.92 -13.30 9.26
C ASN A 65 4.04 -12.08 9.57
N GLU A 66 4.37 -11.36 10.63
CA GLU A 66 3.73 -10.10 11.01
C GLU A 66 3.83 -9.05 9.90
N GLU A 67 5.05 -8.84 9.37
CA GLU A 67 5.27 -7.93 8.25
C GLU A 67 4.46 -8.34 7.01
N ALA A 68 4.50 -9.61 6.64
CA ALA A 68 3.78 -10.12 5.49
C ALA A 68 2.26 -9.90 5.65
N TRP A 69 1.72 -10.19 6.83
CA TRP A 69 0.31 -9.95 7.12
C TRP A 69 -0.06 -8.47 7.03
N LEU A 70 0.71 -7.60 7.67
CA LEU A 70 0.48 -6.15 7.67
C LEU A 70 0.58 -5.55 6.27
N VAL A 71 1.56 -5.97 5.46
CA VAL A 71 1.71 -5.53 4.06
C VAL A 71 0.50 -5.95 3.23
N ARG A 72 0.00 -7.18 3.40
CA ARG A 72 -1.23 -7.64 2.71
C ARG A 72 -2.45 -6.83 3.11
N VAL A 73 -2.60 -6.56 4.40
CA VAL A 73 -3.70 -5.71 4.91
C VAL A 73 -3.60 -4.30 4.33
N LEU A 74 -2.42 -3.69 4.32
CA LEU A 74 -2.19 -2.36 3.73
C LEU A 74 -2.56 -2.34 2.24
N VAL A 75 -2.11 -3.32 1.46
CA VAL A 75 -2.43 -3.41 0.02
C VAL A 75 -3.94 -3.56 -0.19
N ASN A 76 -4.62 -4.31 0.68
CA ASN A 76 -6.08 -4.45 0.64
C ASN A 76 -6.80 -3.15 1.01
N VAL A 77 -6.35 -2.41 2.04
CA VAL A 77 -6.87 -1.07 2.38
C VAL A 77 -6.74 -0.14 1.17
N CYS A 78 -5.56 -0.07 0.56
CA CYS A 78 -5.33 0.75 -0.64
C CYS A 78 -6.23 0.31 -1.81
N ARG A 79 -6.53 -0.98 -1.95
CA ARG A 79 -7.43 -1.51 -2.99
C ARG A 79 -8.88 -1.06 -2.75
N ASP A 80 -9.33 -1.12 -1.51
CA ASP A 80 -10.69 -0.73 -1.15
C ASP A 80 -10.90 0.77 -1.42
N GLU A 81 -9.93 1.61 -1.06
CA GLU A 81 -9.95 3.04 -1.35
C GLU A 81 -9.87 3.36 -2.85
N TRP A 82 -9.05 2.62 -3.60
CA TRP A 82 -8.98 2.76 -5.05
C TRP A 82 -10.31 2.43 -5.72
N ARG A 83 -10.97 1.34 -5.30
CA ARG A 83 -12.30 0.96 -5.80
C ARG A 83 -13.34 2.05 -5.53
N LYS A 84 -13.38 2.61 -4.32
CA LYS A 84 -14.29 3.70 -3.96
C LYS A 84 -14.05 4.94 -4.84
N ARG A 85 -12.79 5.29 -5.11
CA ARG A 85 -12.44 6.41 -6.01
C ARG A 85 -12.81 6.11 -7.46
N ASP A 86 -12.58 4.90 -7.93
CA ASP A 86 -12.91 4.50 -9.30
C ASP A 86 -14.41 4.56 -9.55
N VAL A 87 -15.23 4.08 -8.61
CA VAL A 87 -16.70 4.19 -8.67
C VAL A 87 -17.11 5.66 -8.67
N ARG A 88 -16.58 6.50 -7.77
CA ARG A 88 -16.88 7.94 -7.74
C ARG A 88 -16.47 8.65 -9.04
N ARG A 89 -15.29 8.31 -9.59
CA ARG A 89 -14.81 8.87 -10.86
C ARG A 89 -15.70 8.49 -12.04
N ARG A 90 -16.23 7.27 -12.07
CA ARG A 90 -17.19 6.83 -13.11
C ARG A 90 -18.56 7.48 -12.94
N ALA A 91 -18.98 7.76 -11.71
CA ALA A 91 -20.23 8.45 -11.41
C ALA A 91 -20.13 9.97 -11.64
N ALA A 92 -18.95 10.56 -11.40
CA ALA A 92 -18.65 11.97 -11.65
C ALA A 92 -18.09 12.15 -13.07
N PHE A 93 -18.97 12.26 -14.05
CA PHE A 93 -18.63 12.79 -15.36
C PHE A 93 -18.17 14.25 -15.16
N HIS A 94 -16.87 14.53 -15.39
CA HIS A 94 -16.20 15.82 -15.26
C HIS A 94 -15.83 16.28 -13.85
N LEU A 95 -14.62 15.92 -13.40
CA LEU A 95 -13.78 16.81 -12.58
C LEU A 95 -12.32 16.43 -12.79
N VAL A 96 -11.56 17.33 -13.38
CA VAL A 96 -10.10 17.25 -13.55
C VAL A 96 -9.47 17.46 -12.17
N PRO A 97 -8.52 16.66 -11.72
CA PRO A 97 -7.79 16.92 -10.48
C PRO A 97 -6.89 18.14 -10.63
N ASP A 98 -7.01 19.06 -9.69
CA ASP A 98 -6.18 20.26 -9.55
C ASP A 98 -4.72 19.89 -9.24
N HIS A 99 -3.78 20.58 -9.86
CA HIS A 99 -2.35 20.31 -9.73
C HIS A 99 -1.67 21.52 -9.09
N ASP A 100 -1.04 21.31 -7.97
CA ASP A 100 -0.17 22.27 -7.31
C ASP A 100 1.20 22.31 -8.00
N HIS A 101 1.65 23.49 -8.37
CA HIS A 101 2.83 23.76 -9.18
C HIS A 101 4.04 24.16 -8.31
N GLY A 102 5.11 23.41 -8.42
CA GLY A 102 6.41 23.76 -7.86
C GLY A 102 7.57 23.24 -8.71
N SER A 103 8.42 24.13 -9.16
CA SER A 103 9.67 24.08 -9.95
C SER A 103 10.04 22.79 -10.74
N GLU A 104 10.26 22.96 -11.85
CA GLU A 104 9.69 22.85 -13.17
C GLU A 104 9.90 21.50 -13.89
N ALA A 105 11.02 20.97 -14.18
CA ALA A 105 11.13 19.76 -15.00
C ALA A 105 11.18 18.46 -14.16
N ALA A 106 11.97 18.46 -13.08
CA ALA A 106 12.10 17.26 -12.23
C ALA A 106 10.81 17.01 -11.41
N LEU A 107 10.10 18.07 -11.02
CA LEU A 107 8.83 17.97 -10.32
C LEU A 107 7.71 17.50 -11.25
N ILE A 108 7.69 18.01 -12.49
CA ILE A 108 6.75 17.56 -13.53
C ILE A 108 6.94 16.07 -13.81
N ALA A 109 8.19 15.62 -14.01
CA ALA A 109 8.49 14.20 -14.22
C ALA A 109 8.09 13.34 -13.02
N ARG A 110 8.39 13.79 -11.80
CA ARG A 110 8.01 13.09 -10.55
C ARG A 110 6.49 13.01 -10.40
N THR A 111 5.79 14.08 -10.71
CA THR A 111 4.33 14.13 -10.67
C THR A 111 3.72 13.21 -11.71
N ALA A 112 4.27 13.18 -12.94
CA ALA A 112 3.83 12.30 -14.01
C ALA A 112 3.98 10.81 -13.64
N ILE A 113 5.14 10.43 -13.08
CA ILE A 113 5.39 9.07 -12.58
C ILE A 113 4.40 8.71 -11.47
N GLN A 114 4.20 9.62 -10.51
CA GLN A 114 3.29 9.40 -9.39
C GLN A 114 1.84 9.22 -9.87
N GLN A 115 1.39 10.03 -10.82
CA GLN A 115 0.05 9.91 -11.42
C GLN A 115 -0.11 8.61 -12.23
N ALA A 116 0.91 8.22 -12.99
CA ALA A 116 0.92 6.95 -13.69
C ALA A 116 0.83 5.78 -12.71
N LEU A 117 1.59 5.80 -11.61
CA LEU A 117 1.47 4.81 -10.53
C LEU A 117 0.06 4.78 -9.93
N GLN A 118 -0.57 5.95 -9.71
CA GLN A 118 -1.94 6.02 -9.17
C GLN A 118 -2.98 5.39 -10.10
N SER A 119 -2.73 5.33 -11.40
CA SER A 119 -3.63 4.72 -12.38
C SER A 119 -3.57 3.18 -12.34
N LEU A 120 -2.50 2.59 -11.82
CA LEU A 120 -2.37 1.14 -11.73
C LEU A 120 -3.24 0.55 -10.61
N PRO A 121 -3.77 -0.68 -10.78
CA PRO A 121 -4.39 -1.42 -9.69
C PRO A 121 -3.46 -1.56 -8.49
N PRO A 122 -3.91 -1.37 -7.25
CA PRO A 122 -3.05 -1.27 -6.07
C PRO A 122 -2.09 -2.44 -5.84
N ARG A 123 -2.51 -3.68 -6.12
CA ARG A 123 -1.60 -4.84 -6.01
C ARG A 123 -0.44 -4.74 -7.00
N ARG A 124 -0.69 -4.35 -8.25
CA ARG A 124 0.34 -4.17 -9.28
C ARG A 124 1.27 -3.03 -8.92
N ARG A 125 0.70 -1.91 -8.44
CA ARG A 125 1.44 -0.77 -7.92
C ARG A 125 2.35 -1.14 -6.77
N ALA A 126 1.84 -1.88 -5.76
CA ALA A 126 2.62 -2.34 -4.62
C ALA A 126 3.83 -3.19 -5.06
N ILE A 127 3.62 -4.12 -5.99
CA ILE A 127 4.69 -4.98 -6.54
C ILE A 127 5.75 -4.14 -7.25
N LEU A 128 5.34 -3.17 -8.09
CA LEU A 128 6.28 -2.26 -8.76
C LEU A 128 7.07 -1.43 -7.74
N VAL A 129 6.39 -0.84 -6.75
CA VAL A 129 7.04 -0.03 -5.71
C VAL A 129 8.06 -0.86 -4.92
N MET A 130 7.68 -2.05 -4.48
CA MET A 130 8.59 -2.92 -3.73
C MET A 130 9.79 -3.36 -4.57
N TYR A 131 9.59 -3.68 -5.84
CA TYR A 131 10.67 -4.15 -6.70
C TYR A 131 11.58 -3.01 -7.17
N GLU A 132 11.00 -1.96 -7.79
CA GLU A 132 11.76 -0.89 -8.46
C GLU A 132 12.30 0.17 -7.50
N LEU A 133 11.57 0.47 -6.42
CA LEU A 133 11.93 1.56 -5.51
C LEU A 133 12.50 1.08 -4.18
N GLU A 134 12.18 -0.15 -3.75
CA GLU A 134 12.69 -0.70 -2.50
C GLU A 134 13.72 -1.80 -2.71
N GLY A 135 13.94 -2.25 -3.95
CA GLY A 135 14.90 -3.30 -4.28
C GLY A 135 14.53 -4.68 -3.70
N THR A 136 13.24 -4.88 -3.35
CA THR A 136 12.78 -6.14 -2.78
C THR A 136 12.81 -7.24 -3.83
N SER A 137 13.39 -8.38 -3.51
CA SER A 137 13.50 -9.50 -4.44
C SER A 137 12.14 -10.12 -4.81
N ILE A 138 12.04 -10.72 -6.00
CA ILE A 138 10.80 -11.40 -6.43
C ILE A 138 10.35 -12.49 -5.44
N PRO A 139 11.23 -13.35 -4.92
CA PRO A 139 10.83 -14.32 -3.89
C PRO A 139 10.30 -13.68 -2.63
N SER A 140 10.93 -12.57 -2.16
CA SER A 140 10.49 -11.84 -0.97
C SER A 140 9.11 -11.19 -1.18
N ILE A 141 8.87 -10.58 -2.35
CA ILE A 141 7.55 -10.03 -2.70
C ILE A 141 6.49 -11.13 -2.76
N ALA A 142 6.84 -12.29 -3.34
CA ALA A 142 5.95 -13.43 -3.41
C ALA A 142 5.55 -13.93 -2.01
N ALA A 143 6.50 -14.01 -1.08
CA ALA A 143 6.26 -14.36 0.32
C ALA A 143 5.42 -13.30 1.04
N LEU A 144 5.76 -12.01 0.92
CA LEU A 144 5.02 -10.90 1.53
C LEU A 144 3.55 -10.87 1.10
N LEU A 145 3.26 -11.13 -0.16
CA LEU A 145 1.91 -11.06 -0.72
C LEU A 145 1.18 -12.41 -0.80
N GLU A 146 1.82 -13.51 -0.38
CA GLU A 146 1.33 -14.89 -0.49
C GLU A 146 0.84 -15.23 -1.91
N ILE A 147 1.68 -14.92 -2.89
CA ILE A 147 1.44 -15.23 -4.30
C ILE A 147 2.66 -15.95 -4.91
N ARG A 148 2.47 -16.61 -6.03
CA ARG A 148 3.57 -17.29 -6.72
C ARG A 148 4.53 -16.28 -7.36
N ALA A 149 5.84 -16.58 -7.39
CA ALA A 149 6.86 -15.74 -8.03
C ALA A 149 6.56 -15.46 -9.52
N VAL A 150 5.92 -16.41 -10.23
CA VAL A 150 5.47 -16.19 -11.62
C VAL A 150 4.40 -15.10 -11.69
N THR A 151 3.52 -15.02 -10.71
CA THR A 151 2.50 -13.96 -10.62
C THR A 151 3.14 -12.58 -10.36
N VAL A 152 4.19 -12.53 -9.53
CA VAL A 152 4.97 -11.30 -9.32
C VAL A 152 5.60 -10.84 -10.63
N ARG A 153 6.28 -11.75 -11.38
CA ARG A 153 6.89 -11.43 -12.67
C ARG A 153 5.87 -10.94 -13.69
N TRP A 154 4.70 -11.56 -13.75
CA TRP A 154 3.60 -11.12 -14.60
C TRP A 154 3.14 -9.70 -14.26
N HIS A 155 2.92 -9.39 -12.96
CA HIS A 155 2.55 -8.05 -12.52
C HIS A 155 3.62 -7.01 -12.86
N LEU A 156 4.91 -7.35 -12.72
CA LEU A 156 6.02 -6.48 -13.10
C LEU A 156 6.02 -6.19 -14.60
N SER A 157 5.90 -7.23 -15.45
CA SER A 157 5.88 -7.08 -16.89
C SER A 157 4.71 -6.19 -17.35
N VAL A 158 3.49 -6.50 -16.92
CA VAL A 158 2.30 -5.72 -17.29
C VAL A 158 2.36 -4.30 -16.71
N GLY A 159 2.83 -4.16 -15.46
CA GLY A 159 2.92 -2.85 -14.81
C GLY A 159 3.93 -1.93 -15.49
N ARG A 160 5.10 -2.44 -15.90
CA ARG A 160 6.09 -1.67 -16.67
C ARG A 160 5.54 -1.21 -18.02
N ALA A 161 4.83 -2.09 -18.74
CA ALA A 161 4.22 -1.74 -20.01
C ALA A 161 3.13 -0.65 -19.83
N GLU A 162 2.30 -0.75 -18.80
CA GLU A 162 1.30 0.27 -18.49
C GLU A 162 1.93 1.60 -18.10
N MET A 163 2.97 1.59 -17.26
CA MET A 163 3.73 2.79 -16.89
C MET A 163 4.33 3.48 -18.12
N ALA A 164 5.02 2.73 -18.98
CA ALA A 164 5.60 3.25 -20.22
C ALA A 164 4.55 3.93 -21.10
N ARG A 165 3.39 3.28 -21.28
CA ARG A 165 2.27 3.83 -22.07
C ARG A 165 1.68 5.12 -21.44
N LEU A 166 1.56 5.16 -20.11
CA LEU A 166 0.98 6.31 -19.41
C LEU A 166 1.92 7.52 -19.41
N ILE A 167 3.24 7.28 -19.33
CA ILE A 167 4.25 8.34 -19.37
C ILE A 167 4.44 8.81 -20.81
N GLY A 168 4.52 7.91 -21.81
CA GLY A 168 4.70 8.27 -23.22
C GLY A 168 3.57 9.13 -23.80
N ARG A 169 2.31 8.87 -23.44
CA ARG A 169 1.14 9.65 -23.89
C ARG A 169 1.12 11.13 -23.42
N ARG A 170 2.03 11.53 -22.55
CA ARG A 170 2.11 12.91 -22.03
C ARG A 170 3.22 13.73 -22.73
N HIS A 171 3.99 13.09 -23.59
CA HIS A 171 5.06 13.75 -24.35
C HIS A 171 4.69 13.98 -25.81
N ASP A 172 3.54 13.46 -26.24
CA ASP A 172 2.86 13.76 -27.52
C ASP A 172 1.72 14.79 -27.32
#